data_bb86920b9f12f074918c6fb439102600
#
_entry.id   bb86920b9f12f074918c6fb439102600
#
_cell.length_a   1.000
_cell.length_b   1.000
_cell.length_c   1.000
_cell.angle_alpha   90.00
_cell.angle_beta   90.00
_cell.angle_gamma   90.00
#
_symmetry.space_group_name_H-M   'P 1'
#
loop_
_entity.id
_entity.type
_entity.pdbx_description
1 polymer ?
#
loop_
_entity_poly.entity_id
_entity_poly.type
_entity_poly.pdbx_seq_one_letter_code
_entity_poly.pdbx_strand_id
1 'polypeptide(L)'
;KYGDVERCIRTVKLYVFKNKEETLAKSLFQTYKKVPTNKHFIQILVCYTKWLIINEDEMKKLEEFNKKKQDENNAFIRTVIKKCLNDIGINLKYKGYDYLIEETIAKMEDPYCKLYFTSAQKYKTLRENVNMSIKNAKVKAFEEGSKQPLLEELFKDFSKIPTNKDFLSILVEYVEGKISM
;
A
#
# COMPACT_ATOMS: atom_id res chain seq x y z
N LYS A 1 -46.29 -15.30 -14.20
CA LYS A 1 -45.44 -14.85 -13.08
C LYS A 1 -44.39 -15.89 -12.68
N TYR A 2 -44.64 -17.20 -12.58
CA TYR A 2 -43.63 -18.21 -12.26
C TYR A 2 -42.61 -18.40 -13.41
N GLY A 3 -43.04 -18.34 -14.65
CA GLY A 3 -42.19 -18.49 -15.84
C GLY A 3 -41.15 -17.38 -15.96
N ASP A 4 -41.44 -16.19 -15.46
CA ASP A 4 -40.50 -15.06 -15.51
C ASP A 4 -39.34 -15.23 -14.52
N VAL A 5 -39.64 -15.71 -13.31
CA VAL A 5 -38.64 -16.00 -12.27
C VAL A 5 -37.71 -17.12 -12.75
N GLU A 6 -38.27 -18.18 -13.29
CA GLU A 6 -37.48 -19.31 -13.81
C GLU A 6 -36.57 -18.89 -14.98
N ARG A 7 -37.05 -18.02 -15.85
CA ARG A 7 -36.29 -17.43 -16.96
C ARG A 7 -35.14 -16.58 -16.42
N CYS A 8 -35.41 -15.71 -15.44
CA CYS A 8 -34.37 -14.88 -14.80
C CYS A 8 -33.27 -15.75 -14.16
N ILE A 9 -33.65 -16.77 -13.40
CA ILE A 9 -32.68 -17.70 -12.77
C ILE A 9 -31.84 -18.39 -13.86
N ARG A 10 -32.46 -18.84 -14.93
CA ARG A 10 -31.75 -19.45 -16.07
C ARG A 10 -30.73 -18.49 -16.68
N THR A 11 -31.11 -17.24 -16.92
CA THR A 11 -30.24 -16.22 -17.52
C THR A 11 -29.03 -15.93 -16.64
N VAL A 12 -29.27 -15.66 -15.34
CA VAL A 12 -28.18 -15.40 -14.36
C VAL A 12 -27.25 -16.59 -14.26
N LYS A 13 -27.79 -17.79 -14.14
CA LYS A 13 -27.02 -19.03 -14.06
C LYS A 13 -26.12 -19.22 -15.28
N LEU A 14 -26.64 -19.02 -16.51
CA LEU A 14 -25.85 -19.12 -17.73
C LEU A 14 -24.74 -18.08 -17.79
N TYR A 15 -25.02 -16.85 -17.37
CA TYR A 15 -24.03 -15.79 -17.30
C TYR A 15 -22.89 -16.13 -16.32
N VAL A 16 -23.22 -16.51 -15.08
CA VAL A 16 -22.24 -16.90 -14.05
C VAL A 16 -21.41 -18.09 -14.52
N PHE A 17 -22.02 -19.08 -15.14
CA PHE A 17 -21.31 -20.27 -15.61
C PHE A 17 -20.41 -20.00 -16.83
N LYS A 18 -20.81 -19.08 -17.69
CA LYS A 18 -19.99 -18.62 -18.83
C LYS A 18 -18.74 -17.86 -18.34
N ASN A 19 -18.89 -17.07 -17.28
CA ASN A 19 -17.83 -16.26 -16.68
C ASN A 19 -17.22 -16.92 -15.42
N LYS A 20 -17.25 -18.25 -15.33
CA LYS A 20 -16.79 -19.01 -14.15
C LYS A 20 -15.30 -18.88 -13.83
N GLU A 21 -14.52 -18.27 -14.72
CA GLU A 21 -13.12 -17.95 -14.44
C GLU A 21 -12.93 -16.75 -13.49
N GLU A 22 -13.98 -15.96 -13.27
CA GLU A 22 -13.98 -14.95 -12.21
C GLU A 22 -13.89 -15.62 -10.82
N THR A 23 -13.17 -14.99 -9.91
CA THR A 23 -12.70 -15.58 -8.64
C THR A 23 -13.81 -16.30 -7.86
N LEU A 24 -14.96 -15.65 -7.65
CA LEU A 24 -16.06 -16.24 -6.90
C LEU A 24 -16.78 -17.35 -7.68
N ALA A 25 -17.07 -17.12 -8.94
CA ALA A 25 -17.73 -18.10 -9.80
C ALA A 25 -16.86 -19.36 -9.95
N LYS A 26 -15.55 -19.17 -10.06
CA LYS A 26 -14.57 -20.26 -10.10
C LYS A 26 -14.62 -21.10 -8.83
N SER A 27 -14.58 -20.46 -7.64
CA SER A 27 -14.60 -21.20 -6.37
C SER A 27 -15.89 -21.97 -6.16
N LEU A 28 -17.04 -21.43 -6.58
CA LEU A 28 -18.34 -22.07 -6.39
C LEU A 28 -18.64 -23.16 -7.44
N PHE A 29 -18.13 -23.03 -8.66
CA PHE A 29 -18.55 -23.86 -9.79
C PHE A 29 -17.41 -24.60 -10.50
N GLN A 30 -16.16 -24.52 -10.01
CA GLN A 30 -15.00 -25.16 -10.66
C GLN A 30 -15.15 -26.67 -10.89
N THR A 31 -15.85 -27.37 -9.98
CA THR A 31 -16.06 -28.81 -10.08
C THR A 31 -17.15 -29.21 -11.07
N TYR A 32 -17.94 -28.25 -11.52
CA TYR A 32 -19.04 -28.52 -12.46
C TYR A 32 -18.56 -28.48 -13.91
N LYS A 33 -18.62 -29.62 -14.58
CA LYS A 33 -18.31 -29.73 -16.02
C LYS A 33 -19.44 -29.20 -16.90
N LYS A 34 -20.68 -29.23 -16.42
CA LYS A 34 -21.89 -28.78 -17.12
C LYS A 34 -22.65 -27.78 -16.27
N VAL A 35 -23.43 -26.92 -16.93
CA VAL A 35 -24.30 -25.95 -16.25
C VAL A 35 -25.26 -26.68 -15.29
N PRO A 36 -25.25 -26.37 -13.97
CA PRO A 36 -26.12 -27.05 -13.00
C PRO A 36 -27.60 -26.80 -13.29
N THR A 37 -28.49 -27.63 -12.77
CA THR A 37 -29.94 -27.34 -12.78
C THR A 37 -30.25 -26.08 -11.98
N ASN A 38 -31.41 -25.47 -12.18
CA ASN A 38 -31.82 -24.28 -11.39
C ASN A 38 -31.86 -24.61 -9.90
N LYS A 39 -32.36 -25.79 -9.54
CA LYS A 39 -32.39 -26.27 -8.14
C LYS A 39 -31.00 -26.34 -7.52
N HIS A 40 -30.05 -26.97 -8.19
CA HIS A 40 -28.67 -27.07 -7.71
C HIS A 40 -27.98 -25.72 -7.64
N PHE A 41 -28.18 -24.86 -8.63
CA PHE A 41 -27.62 -23.51 -8.62
C PHE A 41 -28.07 -22.72 -7.40
N ILE A 42 -29.38 -22.73 -7.12
CA ILE A 42 -29.94 -22.06 -5.93
C ILE A 42 -29.40 -22.68 -4.64
N GLN A 43 -29.30 -24.01 -4.57
CA GLN A 43 -28.75 -24.69 -3.39
C GLN A 43 -27.31 -24.27 -3.12
N ILE A 44 -26.44 -24.17 -4.14
CA ILE A 44 -25.06 -23.70 -3.98
C ILE A 44 -25.06 -22.28 -3.43
N LEU A 45 -25.85 -21.37 -3.98
CA LEU A 45 -25.93 -20.00 -3.51
C LEU A 45 -26.42 -19.91 -2.05
N VAL A 46 -27.45 -20.67 -1.71
CA VAL A 46 -27.96 -20.71 -0.32
C VAL A 46 -26.91 -21.25 0.65
N CYS A 47 -26.20 -22.31 0.29
CA CYS A 47 -25.12 -22.85 1.12
C CYS A 47 -23.98 -21.84 1.29
N TYR A 48 -23.60 -21.16 0.21
CA TYR A 48 -22.57 -20.11 0.26
C TYR A 48 -23.00 -18.91 1.11
N THR A 49 -24.24 -18.45 0.94
CA THR A 49 -24.78 -17.34 1.76
C THR A 49 -24.81 -17.69 3.25
N LYS A 50 -25.25 -18.92 3.58
CA LYS A 50 -25.22 -19.40 4.96
C LYS A 50 -23.78 -19.44 5.50
N TRP A 51 -22.85 -19.95 4.71
CA TRP A 51 -21.44 -19.98 5.08
C TRP A 51 -20.89 -18.56 5.32
N LEU A 52 -21.21 -17.58 4.46
CA LEU A 52 -20.83 -16.18 4.63
C LEU A 52 -21.38 -15.60 5.95
N ILE A 53 -22.66 -15.84 6.25
CA ILE A 53 -23.28 -15.34 7.49
C ILE A 53 -22.59 -15.93 8.72
N ILE A 54 -22.31 -17.24 8.71
CA ILE A 54 -21.65 -17.92 9.82
C ILE A 54 -20.21 -17.43 10.02
N ASN A 55 -19.52 -17.13 8.92
CA ASN A 55 -18.11 -16.75 8.96
C ASN A 55 -17.87 -15.22 8.93
N GLU A 56 -18.94 -14.40 8.92
CA GLU A 56 -18.81 -12.94 8.89
C GLU A 56 -17.99 -12.41 10.08
N ASP A 57 -18.23 -12.94 11.29
CA ASP A 57 -17.51 -12.51 12.49
C ASP A 57 -16.04 -12.97 12.47
N GLU A 58 -15.74 -14.14 11.90
CA GLU A 58 -14.38 -14.62 11.75
C GLU A 58 -13.63 -13.80 10.70
N MET A 59 -14.29 -13.46 9.60
CA MET A 59 -13.71 -12.58 8.57
C MET A 59 -13.40 -11.19 9.13
N LYS A 60 -14.31 -10.60 9.90
CA LYS A 60 -14.07 -9.31 10.58
C LYS A 60 -12.86 -9.39 11.53
N LYS A 61 -12.76 -10.44 12.33
CA LYS A 61 -11.60 -10.65 13.22
C LYS A 61 -10.29 -10.77 12.43
N LEU A 62 -10.32 -11.48 11.30
CA LEU A 62 -9.16 -11.62 10.43
C LEU A 62 -8.75 -10.28 9.80
N GLU A 63 -9.72 -9.49 9.35
CA GLU A 63 -9.48 -8.14 8.83
C GLU A 63 -8.89 -7.21 9.89
N GLU A 64 -9.45 -7.22 11.10
CA GLU A 64 -8.93 -6.45 12.23
C GLU A 64 -7.50 -6.87 12.61
N PHE A 65 -7.23 -8.17 12.64
CA PHE A 65 -5.89 -8.71 12.90
C PHE A 65 -4.90 -8.28 11.83
N ASN A 66 -5.26 -8.40 10.56
CA ASN A 66 -4.40 -8.00 9.45
C ASN A 66 -4.14 -6.50 9.46
N LYS A 67 -5.17 -5.68 9.75
CA LYS A 67 -5.03 -4.24 9.90
C LYS A 67 -4.07 -3.89 11.03
N LYS A 68 -4.23 -4.50 12.21
CA LYS A 68 -3.34 -4.26 13.35
C LYS A 68 -1.89 -4.60 13.02
N LYS A 69 -1.65 -5.74 12.37
CA LYS A 69 -0.32 -6.15 11.94
C LYS A 69 0.29 -5.16 10.93
N GLN A 70 -0.52 -4.64 10.02
CA GLN A 70 -0.08 -3.63 9.06
C GLN A 70 0.26 -2.29 9.75
N ASP A 71 -0.55 -1.87 10.74
CA ASP A 71 -0.30 -0.66 11.51
C ASP A 71 1.00 -0.77 12.33
N GLU A 72 1.25 -1.92 12.96
CA GLU A 72 2.48 -2.21 13.69
C GLU A 72 3.71 -2.19 12.77
N ASN A 73 3.62 -2.81 11.60
CA ASN A 73 4.68 -2.78 10.59
C ASN A 73 4.96 -1.36 10.10
N ASN A 74 3.93 -0.59 9.81
CA ASN A 74 4.06 0.81 9.39
C ASN A 74 4.70 1.67 10.49
N ALA A 75 4.37 1.44 11.75
CA ALA A 75 4.98 2.14 12.89
C ALA A 75 6.47 1.81 13.01
N PHE A 76 6.85 0.55 12.81
CA PHE A 76 8.25 0.12 12.78
C PHE A 76 9.02 0.78 11.63
N ILE A 77 8.51 0.73 10.40
CA ILE A 77 9.10 1.37 9.23
C ILE A 77 9.32 2.87 9.48
N ARG A 78 8.31 3.57 10.01
CA ARG A 78 8.42 4.99 10.39
C ARG A 78 9.53 5.24 11.40
N THR A 79 9.71 4.35 12.34
CA THR A 79 10.78 4.48 13.35
C THR A 79 12.16 4.34 12.72
N VAL A 80 12.34 3.40 11.79
CA VAL A 80 13.59 3.23 11.05
C VAL A 80 13.91 4.47 10.21
N ILE A 81 12.91 4.99 9.47
CA ILE A 81 13.08 6.21 8.65
C ILE A 81 13.45 7.41 9.52
N LYS A 82 12.74 7.62 10.63
CA LYS A 82 13.03 8.72 11.57
C LYS A 82 14.46 8.66 12.10
N LYS A 83 14.91 7.46 12.47
CA LYS A 83 16.29 7.26 12.92
C LYS A 83 17.27 7.62 11.81
N CYS A 84 17.08 7.09 10.61
CA CYS A 84 17.92 7.39 9.46
C CYS A 84 17.97 8.90 9.16
N LEU A 85 16.83 9.58 9.12
CA LEU A 85 16.78 11.04 8.91
C LEU A 85 17.55 11.82 9.97
N ASN A 86 17.42 11.44 11.23
CA ASN A 86 18.17 12.07 12.32
C ASN A 86 19.69 11.80 12.17
N ASP A 87 20.06 10.58 11.82
CA ASP A 87 21.47 10.18 11.64
C ASP A 87 22.14 10.91 10.46
N ILE A 88 21.39 11.36 9.47
CA ILE A 88 21.87 12.21 8.36
C ILE A 88 21.69 13.72 8.62
N GLY A 89 21.25 14.12 9.84
CA GLY A 89 21.13 15.52 10.24
C GLY A 89 19.80 16.19 9.89
N ILE A 90 18.82 15.44 9.36
CA ILE A 90 17.46 15.94 9.11
C ILE A 90 16.57 15.60 10.31
N ASN A 91 16.09 16.60 11.03
CA ASN A 91 15.30 16.43 12.25
C ASN A 91 13.99 17.22 12.22
N LEU A 92 13.19 17.11 13.29
CA LEU A 92 11.88 17.74 13.46
C LEU A 92 11.83 19.27 13.25
N LYS A 93 12.95 19.96 13.26
CA LYS A 93 13.00 21.42 13.02
C LYS A 93 12.65 21.78 11.57
N TYR A 94 12.80 20.83 10.65
CA TYR A 94 12.57 21.06 9.22
C TYR A 94 11.18 20.58 8.82
N LYS A 95 10.38 21.45 8.19
CA LYS A 95 9.09 21.05 7.59
C LYS A 95 9.20 19.86 6.62
N GLY A 96 10.35 19.72 5.95
CA GLY A 96 10.63 18.61 5.05
C GLY A 96 10.79 17.26 5.73
N TYR A 97 10.97 17.21 7.07
CA TYR A 97 11.15 15.98 7.83
C TYR A 97 9.95 15.03 7.69
N ASP A 98 8.76 15.53 8.01
CA ASP A 98 7.54 14.73 7.93
C ASP A 98 7.23 14.34 6.49
N TYR A 99 7.46 15.24 5.54
CA TYR A 99 7.28 14.94 4.11
C TYR A 99 8.24 13.85 3.63
N LEU A 100 9.48 13.85 4.08
CA LEU A 100 10.44 12.80 3.75
C LEU A 100 9.99 11.44 4.27
N ILE A 101 9.42 11.36 5.47
CA ILE A 101 8.88 10.11 6.02
C ILE A 101 7.76 9.58 5.10
N GLU A 102 6.78 10.42 4.76
CA GLU A 102 5.64 10.00 3.94
C GLU A 102 6.05 9.63 2.51
N GLU A 103 6.92 10.42 1.89
CA GLU A 103 7.40 10.14 0.52
C GLU A 103 8.28 8.88 0.47
N THR A 104 9.06 8.61 1.53
CA THR A 104 9.84 7.38 1.63
C THR A 104 8.93 6.16 1.71
N ILE A 105 7.92 6.18 2.58
CA ILE A 105 6.92 5.11 2.70
C ILE A 105 6.18 4.91 1.37
N ALA A 106 5.65 5.99 0.79
CA ALA A 106 4.92 5.92 -0.48
C ALA A 106 5.77 5.30 -1.60
N LYS A 107 7.08 5.59 -1.63
CA LYS A 107 7.99 5.06 -2.63
C LYS A 107 8.40 3.61 -2.35
N MET A 108 8.42 3.17 -1.11
CA MET A 108 8.59 1.75 -0.74
C MET A 108 7.35 0.92 -1.13
N GLU A 109 6.14 1.47 -0.96
CA GLU A 109 4.88 0.81 -1.33
C GLU A 109 4.69 0.75 -2.86
N ASP A 110 5.00 1.84 -3.56
CA ASP A 110 4.94 1.95 -5.03
C ASP A 110 6.15 2.73 -5.57
N PRO A 111 7.17 2.05 -6.12
CA PRO A 111 8.35 2.69 -6.71
C PRO A 111 8.03 3.70 -7.83
N TYR A 112 6.86 3.56 -8.46
CA TYR A 112 6.40 4.42 -9.56
C TYR A 112 5.45 5.52 -9.09
N CYS A 113 5.19 5.65 -7.79
CA CYS A 113 4.32 6.68 -7.24
C CYS A 113 4.72 8.09 -7.71
N LYS A 114 3.71 8.95 -7.85
CA LYS A 114 3.94 10.35 -8.21
C LYS A 114 4.51 11.08 -6.99
N LEU A 115 5.78 11.48 -7.06
CA LEU A 115 6.45 12.21 -6.00
C LEU A 115 5.62 13.41 -5.50
N TYR A 116 5.64 13.61 -4.21
CA TYR A 116 4.99 14.68 -3.45
C TYR A 116 3.45 14.62 -3.45
N PHE A 117 2.85 13.60 -4.06
CA PHE A 117 1.39 13.49 -4.12
C PHE A 117 0.82 13.06 -2.76
N THR A 118 1.40 12.04 -2.16
CA THR A 118 0.97 11.49 -0.87
C THR A 118 1.06 12.54 0.24
N SER A 119 2.21 13.21 0.35
CA SER A 119 2.41 14.28 1.33
C SER A 119 1.49 15.48 1.06
N ALA A 120 1.33 15.88 -0.20
CA ALA A 120 0.47 17.00 -0.56
C ALA A 120 -0.99 16.75 -0.16
N GLN A 121 -1.51 15.54 -0.39
CA GLN A 121 -2.85 15.14 0.04
C GLN A 121 -2.97 15.08 1.55
N LYS A 122 -2.06 14.39 2.23
CA LYS A 122 -2.09 14.18 3.67
C LYS A 122 -2.05 15.49 4.45
N TYR A 123 -1.20 16.42 4.03
CA TYR A 123 -1.00 17.70 4.71
C TYR A 123 -1.77 18.87 4.07
N LYS A 124 -2.67 18.59 3.12
CA LYS A 124 -3.52 19.57 2.43
C LYS A 124 -2.71 20.78 1.90
N THR A 125 -1.61 20.49 1.21
CA THR A 125 -0.69 21.48 0.66
C THR A 125 -0.41 21.24 -0.83
N LEU A 126 0.32 22.14 -1.48
CA LEU A 126 0.73 21.98 -2.87
C LEU A 126 1.99 21.12 -2.97
N ARG A 127 2.14 20.37 -4.05
CA ARG A 127 3.34 19.54 -4.32
C ARG A 127 4.62 20.36 -4.36
N GLU A 128 4.53 21.57 -4.88
CA GLU A 128 5.63 22.52 -4.94
C GLU A 128 6.14 22.87 -3.54
N ASN A 129 5.23 23.04 -2.58
CA ASN A 129 5.59 23.31 -1.18
C ASN A 129 6.27 22.11 -0.54
N VAL A 130 5.79 20.87 -0.82
CA VAL A 130 6.44 19.64 -0.36
C VAL A 130 7.84 19.55 -0.95
N ASN A 131 7.98 19.71 -2.27
CA ASN A 131 9.25 19.68 -2.97
C ASN A 131 10.25 20.70 -2.40
N MET A 132 9.82 21.93 -2.21
CA MET A 132 10.67 22.99 -1.63
C MET A 132 11.07 22.70 -0.19
N SER A 133 10.15 22.20 0.63
CA SER A 133 10.42 21.87 2.02
C SER A 133 11.45 20.72 2.14
N ILE A 134 11.31 19.68 1.32
CA ILE A 134 12.28 18.58 1.22
C ILE A 134 13.64 19.10 0.75
N LYS A 135 13.65 19.93 -0.31
CA LYS A 135 14.88 20.54 -0.82
C LYS A 135 15.60 21.34 0.28
N ASN A 136 14.86 22.17 1.02
CA ASN A 136 15.46 22.99 2.09
C ASN A 136 16.01 22.13 3.24
N ALA A 137 15.26 21.10 3.67
CA ALA A 137 15.74 20.20 4.73
C ALA A 137 17.02 19.47 4.32
N LYS A 138 17.06 18.99 3.07
CA LYS A 138 18.20 18.32 2.50
C LYS A 138 19.42 19.26 2.39
N VAL A 139 19.24 20.44 1.80
CA VAL A 139 20.32 21.43 1.65
C VAL A 139 20.93 21.76 3.01
N LYS A 140 20.11 22.00 4.02
CA LYS A 140 20.56 22.25 5.38
C LYS A 140 21.38 21.08 5.95
N ALA A 141 20.92 19.84 5.76
CA ALA A 141 21.67 18.67 6.21
C ALA A 141 23.06 18.59 5.54
N PHE A 142 23.17 18.90 4.26
CA PHE A 142 24.46 18.92 3.56
C PHE A 142 25.36 20.11 3.94
N GLU A 143 24.80 21.28 4.24
CA GLU A 143 25.54 22.46 4.70
C GLU A 143 26.03 22.33 6.14
N GLU A 144 25.18 21.82 7.02
CA GLU A 144 25.45 21.70 8.46
C GLU A 144 26.05 20.32 8.82
N GLY A 145 25.78 19.32 7.99
CA GLY A 145 25.96 17.91 8.24
C GLY A 145 27.28 17.31 7.75
N SER A 146 28.28 18.13 7.37
CA SER A 146 29.63 17.64 7.02
C SER A 146 30.34 16.82 8.13
N LYS A 147 29.63 16.57 9.22
CA LYS A 147 30.06 15.75 10.39
C LYS A 147 29.18 14.53 10.64
N GLN A 148 28.22 14.24 9.76
CA GLN A 148 27.33 13.10 9.92
C GLN A 148 27.85 11.91 9.10
N PRO A 149 28.43 10.87 9.73
CA PRO A 149 29.06 9.75 9.01
C PRO A 149 28.13 9.06 8.02
N LEU A 150 26.84 8.92 8.40
CA LEU A 150 25.86 8.28 7.52
C LEU A 150 25.56 9.11 6.27
N LEU A 151 25.51 10.44 6.37
CA LEU A 151 25.31 11.31 5.23
C LEU A 151 26.46 11.16 4.21
N GLU A 152 27.70 11.15 4.73
CA GLU A 152 28.90 10.94 3.90
C GLU A 152 28.90 9.56 3.27
N GLU A 153 28.54 8.50 4.02
CA GLU A 153 28.49 7.14 3.53
C GLU A 153 27.47 6.99 2.39
N LEU A 154 26.24 7.46 2.58
CA LEU A 154 25.15 7.28 1.62
C LEU A 154 25.33 8.12 0.34
N PHE A 155 25.98 9.27 0.45
CA PHE A 155 26.04 10.23 -0.66
C PHE A 155 27.47 10.52 -1.13
N LYS A 156 28.44 9.66 -0.78
CA LYS A 156 29.87 9.79 -1.14
C LYS A 156 30.12 9.97 -2.64
N ASP A 157 29.28 9.36 -3.49
CA ASP A 157 29.47 9.38 -4.94
C ASP A 157 28.90 10.65 -5.61
N PHE A 158 28.29 11.54 -4.82
CA PHE A 158 27.71 12.79 -5.32
C PHE A 158 28.68 13.96 -5.14
N SER A 159 29.16 14.50 -6.25
CA SER A 159 29.99 15.73 -6.25
C SER A 159 29.19 17.00 -5.91
N LYS A 160 27.85 16.94 -5.95
CA LYS A 160 26.89 18.01 -5.62
C LYS A 160 25.74 17.43 -4.82
N ILE A 161 25.00 18.29 -4.12
CA ILE A 161 23.78 17.89 -3.42
C ILE A 161 22.83 17.19 -4.40
N PRO A 162 22.43 15.92 -4.14
CA PRO A 162 21.61 15.13 -5.05
C PRO A 162 20.24 15.77 -5.30
N THR A 163 19.55 15.40 -6.38
CA THR A 163 18.17 15.81 -6.58
C THR A 163 17.26 15.23 -5.48
N ASN A 164 16.06 15.77 -5.28
CA ASN A 164 15.14 15.17 -4.31
C ASN A 164 14.74 13.75 -4.68
N LYS A 165 14.67 13.43 -5.98
CA LYS A 165 14.39 12.09 -6.48
C LYS A 165 15.49 11.11 -6.12
N ASP A 166 16.74 11.47 -6.38
CA ASP A 166 17.91 10.61 -6.08
C ASP A 166 18.06 10.43 -4.58
N PHE A 167 17.90 11.52 -3.83
CA PHE A 167 17.93 11.48 -2.36
C PHE A 167 16.91 10.50 -1.79
N LEU A 168 15.64 10.58 -2.23
CA LEU A 168 14.58 9.67 -1.81
C LEU A 168 14.87 8.22 -2.24
N SER A 169 15.45 8.00 -3.42
CA SER A 169 15.76 6.65 -3.88
C SER A 169 16.83 5.99 -3.01
N ILE A 170 17.89 6.71 -2.67
CA ILE A 170 18.97 6.23 -1.78
C ILE A 170 18.42 5.99 -0.36
N LEU A 171 17.56 6.90 0.14
CA LEU A 171 16.94 6.75 1.46
C LEU A 171 16.07 5.49 1.52
N VAL A 172 15.27 5.21 0.48
CA VAL A 172 14.45 4.00 0.38
C VAL A 172 15.33 2.76 0.41
N GLU A 173 16.35 2.68 -0.46
CA GLU A 173 17.27 1.55 -0.55
C GLU A 173 17.94 1.25 0.81
N TYR A 174 18.41 2.29 1.49
CA TYR A 174 19.02 2.14 2.82
C TYR A 174 18.01 1.63 3.87
N VAL A 175 16.80 2.19 3.89
CA VAL A 175 15.75 1.79 4.84
C VAL A 175 15.31 0.34 4.59
N GLU A 176 15.11 -0.06 3.34
CA GLU A 176 14.78 -1.44 2.96
C GLU A 176 15.88 -2.41 3.39
N GLY A 177 17.14 -2.06 3.20
CA GLY A 177 18.27 -2.84 3.68
C GLY A 177 18.26 -3.02 5.22
N LYS A 178 17.87 -1.99 5.97
CA LYS A 178 17.77 -2.07 7.46
C LYS A 178 16.58 -2.86 7.97
N ILE A 179 15.49 -2.91 7.22
CA ILE A 179 14.30 -3.67 7.59
C ILE A 179 14.47 -5.16 7.29
N SER A 180 15.28 -5.49 6.27
CA SER A 180 15.54 -6.88 5.82
C SER A 180 16.58 -7.62 6.64
N MET A 181 17.29 -6.94 7.55
CA MET A 181 18.27 -7.51 8.50
C MET A 181 17.57 -8.00 9.77
#